data_f75bcc729abcaa638ed94226f07cb20e
#
_entry.id   f75bcc729abcaa638ed94226f07cb20e
#
_cell.length_a   1.000
_cell.length_b   1.000
_cell.length_c   1.000
_cell.angle_alpha   90.00
_cell.angle_beta   90.00
_cell.angle_gamma   90.00
#
_symmetry.space_group_name_H-M   'P 1'
#
loop_
_entity.id
_entity.type
_entity.pdbx_description
1 polymer ?
#
loop_
_entity_poly.entity_id
_entity_poly.type
_entity_poly.pdbx_seq_one_letter_code
_entity_poly.pdbx_strand_id
1 'polypeptide(L)'
;MVIMARVGVLIGSLSKDSYSRKVADYFTALPTSLEFVELNYSILPFYNPDLEKKPPIEWQAFRKATDSVDALLIVTQEYNYSIPGGLKNALDVLSVPSPNQHLMGKPVLAVTDSAGEKGGIIANAHLHQVLRYLGMRVMNCTIAIGNVQSVFKDGRNHDVKLASRLAQDIKDFAKFIGESNLPYQACIDMGHNFCYSPNELALLDGSGTKIATITLDNSERKTVVIEEVTVAPEYRGQGLANKIMTTLMWLVEGADRQVKANCPFAKSYLETHPQFQNIFVK
;
A
#
# COMPACT_ATOMS: atom_id res chain seq x y z
N MET A 1 -25.34 -5.69 -2.79
CA MET A 1 -24.80 -5.28 -1.47
C MET A 1 -23.46 -4.62 -1.74
N VAL A 2 -23.33 -3.33 -1.54
CA VAL A 2 -22.02 -2.66 -1.71
C VAL A 2 -21.13 -3.17 -0.59
N ILE A 3 -20.10 -3.93 -0.91
CA ILE A 3 -19.12 -4.37 0.08
C ILE A 3 -18.33 -3.11 0.48
N MET A 4 -18.53 -2.67 1.71
CA MET A 4 -17.73 -1.58 2.28
C MET A 4 -16.29 -2.06 2.46
N ALA A 5 -15.32 -1.28 1.97
CA ALA A 5 -13.92 -1.61 2.17
C ALA A 5 -13.54 -1.40 3.65
N ARG A 6 -12.82 -2.38 4.22
CA ARG A 6 -12.33 -2.32 5.60
C ARG A 6 -10.94 -1.68 5.63
N VAL A 7 -10.80 -0.66 6.43
CA VAL A 7 -9.56 0.11 6.59
C VAL A 7 -8.99 -0.10 7.98
N GLY A 8 -7.79 -0.68 8.05
CA GLY A 8 -7.05 -0.78 9.29
C GLY A 8 -6.46 0.58 9.69
N VAL A 9 -6.68 1.00 10.93
CA VAL A 9 -6.16 2.26 11.45
C VAL A 9 -4.96 2.00 12.34
N LEU A 10 -3.79 2.55 11.98
CA LEU A 10 -2.58 2.55 12.80
C LEU A 10 -2.36 3.94 13.36
N ILE A 11 -2.37 4.06 14.68
CA ILE A 11 -2.15 5.32 15.39
C ILE A 11 -0.73 5.34 15.94
N GLY A 12 0.12 6.24 15.44
CA GLY A 12 1.55 6.30 15.75
C GLY A 12 1.89 6.57 17.22
N SER A 13 0.93 7.11 17.97
CA SER A 13 1.09 7.37 19.40
C SER A 13 0.49 6.28 20.26
N LEU A 14 1.26 5.79 21.21
CA LEU A 14 0.78 4.88 22.26
C LEU A 14 0.23 5.61 23.51
N SER A 15 0.27 6.95 23.52
CA SER A 15 -0.32 7.74 24.59
C SER A 15 -1.85 7.72 24.52
N LYS A 16 -2.51 7.56 25.66
CA LYS A 16 -3.96 7.54 25.75
C LYS A 16 -4.62 8.88 25.36
N ASP A 17 -3.93 10.00 25.62
CA ASP A 17 -4.37 11.34 25.26
C ASP A 17 -3.44 11.96 24.20
N SER A 18 -3.40 11.33 23.03
CA SER A 18 -2.57 11.82 21.93
C SER A 18 -3.38 12.60 20.90
N TYR A 19 -2.76 13.57 20.26
CA TYR A 19 -3.38 14.31 19.15
C TYR A 19 -3.55 13.42 17.91
N SER A 20 -2.61 12.52 17.63
CA SER A 20 -2.75 11.54 16.54
C SER A 20 -4.01 10.68 16.72
N ARG A 21 -4.36 10.31 17.97
CA ARG A 21 -5.64 9.63 18.24
C ARG A 21 -6.84 10.52 17.92
N LYS A 22 -6.84 11.77 18.40
CA LYS A 22 -7.93 12.73 18.12
C LYS A 22 -8.10 12.96 16.61
N VAL A 23 -7.01 13.03 15.87
CA VAL A 23 -7.02 13.13 14.40
C VAL A 23 -7.58 11.86 13.78
N ALA A 24 -7.15 10.67 14.23
CA ALA A 24 -7.67 9.40 13.74
C ALA A 24 -9.16 9.25 14.00
N ASP A 25 -9.62 9.56 15.22
CA ASP A 25 -11.04 9.55 15.61
C ASP A 25 -11.87 10.50 14.73
N TYR A 26 -11.32 11.67 14.39
CA TYR A 26 -11.96 12.60 13.47
C TYR A 26 -12.11 11.99 12.07
N PHE A 27 -11.05 11.39 11.51
CA PHE A 27 -11.12 10.75 10.20
C PHE A 27 -12.13 9.61 10.15
N THR A 28 -12.16 8.77 11.18
CA THR A 28 -13.05 7.61 11.25
C THR A 28 -14.53 8.01 11.46
N ALA A 29 -14.78 9.22 11.95
CA ALA A 29 -16.12 9.79 12.10
C ALA A 29 -16.64 10.52 10.84
N LEU A 30 -15.79 10.75 9.83
CA LEU A 30 -16.22 11.42 8.62
C LEU A 30 -17.20 10.56 7.80
N PRO A 31 -18.21 11.15 7.16
CA PRO A 31 -19.13 10.42 6.29
C PRO A 31 -18.39 9.78 5.11
N THR A 32 -18.36 8.46 5.07
CA THR A 32 -17.70 7.68 4.03
C THR A 32 -18.34 6.30 3.89
N SER A 33 -18.04 5.59 2.80
CA SER A 33 -18.41 4.19 2.58
C SER A 33 -17.36 3.20 3.13
N LEU A 34 -16.44 3.66 3.98
CA LEU A 34 -15.37 2.84 4.55
C LEU A 34 -15.76 2.35 5.95
N GLU A 35 -15.38 1.12 6.29
CA GLU A 35 -15.42 0.58 7.65
C GLU A 35 -14.02 0.68 8.26
N PHE A 36 -13.88 1.28 9.44
CA PHE A 36 -12.59 1.45 10.11
C PHE A 36 -12.43 0.48 11.26
N VAL A 37 -11.25 -0.13 11.37
CA VAL A 37 -10.88 -1.06 12.44
C VAL A 37 -9.50 -0.68 12.97
N GLU A 38 -9.38 -0.36 14.26
CA GLU A 38 -8.08 -0.07 14.86
C GLU A 38 -7.22 -1.34 14.93
N LEU A 39 -5.99 -1.25 14.44
CA LEU A 39 -4.97 -2.30 14.51
C LEU A 39 -4.04 -1.98 15.68
N ASN A 40 -4.24 -2.65 16.81
CA ASN A 40 -3.45 -2.43 18.01
C ASN A 40 -2.10 -3.14 17.92
N TYR A 41 -1.02 -2.38 17.98
CA TYR A 41 0.36 -2.86 17.99
C TYR A 41 1.12 -2.56 19.29
N SER A 42 0.44 -2.06 20.32
CA SER A 42 1.08 -1.61 21.56
C SER A 42 1.80 -2.70 22.34
N ILE A 43 1.43 -3.96 22.12
CA ILE A 43 1.98 -5.14 22.82
C ILE A 43 3.00 -5.90 21.99
N LEU A 44 3.34 -5.43 20.77
CA LEU A 44 4.25 -6.15 19.91
C LEU A 44 5.67 -6.17 20.50
N PRO A 45 6.27 -7.35 20.68
CA PRO A 45 7.72 -7.46 20.89
C PRO A 45 8.47 -6.79 19.74
N PHE A 46 9.66 -6.24 20.04
CA PHE A 46 10.52 -5.69 18.99
C PHE A 46 10.85 -6.75 17.95
N TYR A 47 10.83 -6.33 16.68
CA TYR A 47 11.24 -7.16 15.57
C TYR A 47 12.68 -7.64 15.78
N ASN A 48 12.86 -8.96 15.64
CA ASN A 48 14.15 -9.62 15.68
C ASN A 48 14.13 -10.81 14.69
N PRO A 49 15.04 -10.86 13.71
CA PRO A 49 15.11 -11.94 12.73
C PRO A 49 15.18 -13.35 13.35
N ASP A 50 15.77 -13.50 14.54
CA ASP A 50 15.87 -14.79 15.22
C ASP A 50 14.50 -15.37 15.60
N LEU A 51 13.48 -14.51 15.73
CA LEU A 51 12.12 -14.93 16.06
C LEU A 51 11.29 -15.38 14.85
N GLU A 52 11.78 -15.17 13.61
CA GLU A 52 11.02 -15.50 12.39
C GLU A 52 10.70 -17.00 12.25
N LYS A 53 11.56 -17.88 12.75
CA LYS A 53 11.31 -19.34 12.71
C LYS A 53 10.17 -19.77 13.62
N LYS A 54 9.90 -19.00 14.68
CA LYS A 54 8.81 -19.21 15.64
C LYS A 54 8.28 -17.85 16.10
N PRO A 55 7.49 -17.16 15.27
CA PRO A 55 7.03 -15.81 15.57
C PRO A 55 6.20 -15.74 16.85
N PRO A 56 6.37 -14.69 17.68
CA PRO A 56 5.50 -14.43 18.83
C PRO A 56 4.02 -14.44 18.45
N ILE A 57 3.16 -14.84 19.36
CA ILE A 57 1.70 -14.91 19.12
C ILE A 57 1.12 -13.53 18.79
N GLU A 58 1.69 -12.48 19.39
CA GLU A 58 1.32 -11.10 19.16
C GLU A 58 1.60 -10.67 17.70
N TRP A 59 2.75 -11.10 17.13
CA TRP A 59 3.06 -10.85 15.71
C TRP A 59 2.08 -11.57 14.80
N GLN A 60 1.79 -12.85 15.08
CA GLN A 60 0.86 -13.64 14.28
C GLN A 60 -0.55 -13.03 14.30
N ALA A 61 -1.02 -12.62 15.48
CA ALA A 61 -2.33 -11.97 15.63
C ALA A 61 -2.40 -10.63 14.88
N PHE A 62 -1.34 -9.81 14.97
CA PHE A 62 -1.26 -8.52 14.30
C PHE A 62 -1.19 -8.66 12.78
N ARG A 63 -0.39 -9.59 12.26
CA ARG A 63 -0.34 -9.95 10.84
C ARG A 63 -1.72 -10.37 10.33
N LYS A 64 -2.38 -11.30 11.03
CA LYS A 64 -3.73 -11.77 10.67
C LYS A 64 -4.76 -10.63 10.70
N ALA A 65 -4.70 -9.74 11.67
CA ALA A 65 -5.57 -8.57 11.72
C ALA A 65 -5.32 -7.63 10.53
N THR A 66 -4.05 -7.43 10.14
CA THR A 66 -3.69 -6.64 8.96
C THR A 66 -4.14 -7.29 7.64
N ASP A 67 -4.10 -8.62 7.54
CA ASP A 67 -4.58 -9.35 6.37
C ASP A 67 -6.10 -9.24 6.19
N SER A 68 -6.84 -9.02 7.28
CA SER A 68 -8.31 -8.91 7.26
C SER A 68 -8.84 -7.55 6.79
N VAL A 69 -7.95 -6.59 6.49
CA VAL A 69 -8.34 -5.25 6.02
C VAL A 69 -7.86 -5.00 4.59
N ASP A 70 -8.63 -4.20 3.85
CA ASP A 70 -8.37 -3.91 2.43
C ASP A 70 -7.35 -2.79 2.24
N ALA A 71 -7.21 -1.89 3.21
CA ALA A 71 -6.35 -0.71 3.17
C ALA A 71 -5.89 -0.28 4.55
N LEU A 72 -4.95 0.65 4.64
CA LEU A 72 -4.50 1.24 5.91
C LEU A 72 -4.69 2.77 5.92
N LEU A 73 -5.11 3.28 7.07
CA LEU A 73 -5.00 4.68 7.46
C LEU A 73 -3.95 4.77 8.56
N ILE A 74 -2.88 5.50 8.33
CA ILE A 74 -1.82 5.70 9.32
C ILE A 74 -1.84 7.15 9.76
N VAL A 75 -2.09 7.39 11.04
CA VAL A 75 -2.07 8.72 11.65
C VAL A 75 -0.98 8.77 12.72
N THR A 76 0.02 9.62 12.54
CA THR A 76 1.18 9.62 13.43
C THR A 76 1.75 11.02 13.67
N GLN A 77 2.27 11.22 14.85
CA GLN A 77 3.10 12.39 15.17
C GLN A 77 4.52 12.23 14.65
N GLU A 78 5.24 13.32 14.66
CA GLU A 78 6.69 13.35 14.39
C GLU A 78 7.49 13.28 15.69
N TYR A 79 8.42 12.33 15.77
CA TYR A 79 9.44 12.27 16.84
C TYR A 79 10.83 12.38 16.23
N ASN A 80 11.58 13.39 16.63
CA ASN A 80 12.98 13.59 16.21
C ASN A 80 13.13 13.52 14.67
N TYR A 81 12.28 14.24 13.94
CA TYR A 81 12.25 14.27 12.47
C TYR A 81 11.93 12.91 11.79
N SER A 82 11.30 11.99 12.51
CA SER A 82 10.96 10.68 11.99
C SER A 82 9.64 10.18 12.54
N ILE A 83 9.25 8.97 12.13
CA ILE A 83 8.12 8.24 12.68
C ILE A 83 8.49 7.64 14.05
N PRO A 84 7.52 7.46 14.95
CA PRO A 84 7.75 6.81 16.24
C PRO A 84 8.29 5.39 16.12
N GLY A 85 9.21 5.00 17.00
CA GLY A 85 9.82 3.66 16.99
C GLY A 85 8.82 2.51 17.11
N GLY A 86 7.73 2.69 17.86
CA GLY A 86 6.67 1.68 17.96
C GLY A 86 5.94 1.46 16.64
N LEU A 87 5.62 2.53 15.91
CA LEU A 87 5.04 2.43 14.57
C LEU A 87 6.02 1.77 13.59
N LYS A 88 7.30 2.16 13.64
CA LYS A 88 8.32 1.54 12.80
C LYS A 88 8.44 0.04 13.09
N ASN A 89 8.43 -0.37 14.37
CA ASN A 89 8.42 -1.76 14.77
C ASN A 89 7.21 -2.53 14.21
N ALA A 90 6.01 -1.93 14.26
CA ALA A 90 4.81 -2.53 13.68
C ALA A 90 4.97 -2.77 12.17
N LEU A 91 5.53 -1.80 11.43
CA LEU A 91 5.82 -1.94 10.00
C LEU A 91 6.88 -3.02 9.73
N ASP A 92 7.92 -3.14 10.59
CA ASP A 92 8.94 -4.17 10.46
C ASP A 92 8.37 -5.57 10.69
N VAL A 93 7.51 -5.75 11.69
CA VAL A 93 6.79 -7.01 11.93
C VAL A 93 5.92 -7.41 10.74
N LEU A 94 5.28 -6.45 10.07
CA LEU A 94 4.44 -6.68 8.88
C LEU A 94 5.25 -6.90 7.60
N SER A 95 6.53 -6.53 7.58
CA SER A 95 7.40 -6.66 6.40
C SER A 95 7.85 -8.09 6.13
N VAL A 96 7.61 -9.00 7.01
CA VAL A 96 8.04 -10.40 6.94
C VAL A 96 6.85 -11.35 7.15
N PRO A 97 6.87 -12.57 6.57
CA PRO A 97 7.94 -13.11 5.73
C PRO A 97 8.05 -12.42 4.36
N SER A 98 9.23 -12.49 3.77
CA SER A 98 9.44 -11.99 2.41
C SER A 98 8.91 -13.01 1.35
N PRO A 99 8.30 -12.57 0.24
CA PRO A 99 7.98 -11.18 -0.07
C PRO A 99 6.84 -10.66 0.82
N ASN A 100 6.90 -9.43 1.22
CA ASN A 100 6.03 -8.69 2.13
C ASN A 100 4.51 -8.86 1.84
N GLN A 101 3.96 -10.01 2.18
CA GLN A 101 2.57 -10.37 1.85
C GLN A 101 1.53 -9.54 2.61
N HIS A 102 1.84 -9.08 3.85
CA HIS A 102 0.88 -8.37 4.70
C HIS A 102 0.60 -6.93 4.24
N LEU A 103 1.57 -6.27 3.60
CA LEU A 103 1.48 -4.86 3.18
C LEU A 103 1.49 -4.67 1.67
N MET A 104 2.07 -5.59 0.92
CA MET A 104 2.26 -5.44 -0.52
C MET A 104 0.93 -5.21 -1.23
N GLY A 105 0.89 -4.15 -2.03
CA GLY A 105 -0.29 -3.75 -2.81
C GLY A 105 -1.41 -3.09 -2.01
N LYS A 106 -1.40 -3.12 -0.67
CA LYS A 106 -2.45 -2.46 0.10
C LYS A 106 -2.42 -0.94 -0.09
N PRO A 107 -3.56 -0.31 -0.38
CA PRO A 107 -3.68 1.13 -0.36
C PRO A 107 -3.43 1.69 1.03
N VAL A 108 -2.74 2.82 1.10
CA VAL A 108 -2.51 3.50 2.38
C VAL A 108 -2.62 5.01 2.26
N LEU A 109 -3.31 5.60 3.23
CA LEU A 109 -3.36 7.03 3.47
C LEU A 109 -2.50 7.35 4.69
N ALA A 110 -1.48 8.20 4.51
CA ALA A 110 -0.56 8.63 5.55
C ALA A 110 -0.88 10.08 5.99
N VAL A 111 -1.11 10.24 7.28
CA VAL A 111 -1.42 11.52 7.92
C VAL A 111 -0.43 11.76 9.04
N THR A 112 0.15 12.95 9.10
CA THR A 112 0.99 13.35 10.23
C THR A 112 0.44 14.57 10.94
N ASP A 113 0.77 14.68 12.22
CA ASP A 113 0.40 15.79 13.05
C ASP A 113 1.57 16.27 13.91
N SER A 114 1.55 17.54 14.28
CA SER A 114 2.47 18.08 15.30
C SER A 114 1.92 19.33 15.98
N ALA A 115 2.47 19.64 17.15
CA ALA A 115 2.20 20.88 17.84
C ALA A 115 2.78 22.12 17.10
N GLY A 116 3.82 21.92 16.28
CA GLY A 116 4.41 22.96 15.44
C GLY A 116 3.67 23.16 14.12
N GLU A 117 3.93 24.29 13.46
CA GLU A 117 3.28 24.66 12.19
C GLU A 117 3.48 23.67 11.05
N LYS A 118 4.61 22.96 11.02
CA LYS A 118 4.99 22.07 9.93
C LYS A 118 4.23 20.74 9.90
N GLY A 119 3.43 20.42 10.93
CA GLY A 119 2.55 19.26 10.95
C GLY A 119 3.25 17.90 10.86
N GLY A 120 4.55 17.82 11.17
CA GLY A 120 5.30 16.57 11.03
C GLY A 120 5.63 16.23 9.57
N ILE A 121 5.86 17.22 8.72
CA ILE A 121 6.11 17.03 7.28
C ILE A 121 7.32 16.13 6.99
N ILE A 122 8.35 16.16 7.86
CA ILE A 122 9.54 15.32 7.67
C ILE A 122 9.22 13.86 7.98
N ALA A 123 8.47 13.60 9.07
CA ALA A 123 7.97 12.25 9.36
C ALA A 123 7.01 11.75 8.27
N ASN A 124 6.19 12.64 7.67
CA ASN A 124 5.33 12.29 6.55
C ASN A 124 6.14 11.81 5.35
N ALA A 125 7.16 12.56 4.95
CA ALA A 125 8.03 12.17 3.84
C ALA A 125 8.77 10.85 4.13
N HIS A 126 9.27 10.67 5.34
CA HIS A 126 9.92 9.43 5.78
C HIS A 126 8.95 8.24 5.80
N LEU A 127 7.73 8.44 6.31
CA LEU A 127 6.69 7.42 6.29
C LEU A 127 6.36 7.00 4.85
N HIS A 128 6.15 7.94 3.94
CA HIS A 128 5.93 7.64 2.52
C HIS A 128 7.07 6.83 1.90
N GLN A 129 8.33 7.14 2.23
CA GLN A 129 9.49 6.38 1.77
C GLN A 129 9.44 4.93 2.27
N VAL A 130 9.17 4.72 3.57
CA VAL A 130 9.08 3.38 4.17
C VAL A 130 7.93 2.59 3.54
N LEU A 131 6.73 3.18 3.42
CA LEU A 131 5.55 2.51 2.88
C LEU A 131 5.74 2.10 1.41
N ARG A 132 6.37 2.96 0.59
CA ARG A 132 6.70 2.63 -0.80
C ARG A 132 7.73 1.50 -0.89
N TYR A 133 8.76 1.51 -0.04
CA TYR A 133 9.73 0.41 0.04
C TYR A 133 9.05 -0.91 0.40
N LEU A 134 8.04 -0.88 1.27
CA LEU A 134 7.23 -2.03 1.65
C LEU A 134 6.21 -2.46 0.57
N GLY A 135 6.24 -1.86 -0.61
CA GLY A 135 5.37 -2.21 -1.74
C GLY A 135 3.91 -1.76 -1.59
N MET A 136 3.61 -0.85 -0.67
CA MET A 136 2.26 -0.33 -0.51
C MET A 136 1.89 0.68 -1.60
N ARG A 137 0.60 0.76 -1.91
CA ARG A 137 0.03 1.81 -2.75
C ARG A 137 -0.21 3.06 -1.90
N VAL A 138 0.78 3.94 -1.86
CA VAL A 138 0.69 5.17 -1.06
C VAL A 138 -0.10 6.22 -1.85
N MET A 139 -1.21 6.72 -1.28
CA MET A 139 -1.97 7.81 -1.89
C MET A 139 -1.08 9.04 -2.05
N ASN A 140 -1.06 9.60 -3.27
CA ASN A 140 -0.16 10.71 -3.60
C ASN A 140 -0.70 12.06 -3.09
N CYS A 141 -0.78 12.20 -1.77
CA CYS A 141 -1.13 13.44 -1.10
C CYS A 141 -0.27 13.61 0.14
N THR A 142 -0.07 14.85 0.56
CA THR A 142 0.63 15.18 1.81
C THR A 142 -0.38 15.77 2.78
N ILE A 143 -0.69 15.03 3.85
CA ILE A 143 -1.54 15.49 4.93
C ILE A 143 -0.66 15.63 6.18
N ALA A 144 -0.22 16.87 6.43
CA ALA A 144 0.57 17.24 7.60
C ALA A 144 -0.17 18.34 8.37
N ILE A 145 -0.65 18.03 9.57
CA ILE A 145 -1.54 18.87 10.37
C ILE A 145 -0.72 19.59 11.41
N GLY A 146 -0.39 20.84 11.14
CA GLY A 146 0.31 21.72 12.09
C GLY A 146 -0.64 22.29 13.14
N ASN A 147 -0.02 22.80 14.22
CA ASN A 147 -0.74 23.43 15.34
C ASN A 147 -1.91 22.56 15.85
N VAL A 148 -1.72 21.24 15.85
CA VAL A 148 -2.78 20.25 16.08
C VAL A 148 -3.56 20.49 17.38
N GLN A 149 -2.92 21.07 18.41
CA GLN A 149 -3.52 21.41 19.70
C GLN A 149 -4.63 22.45 19.59
N SER A 150 -4.45 23.43 18.70
CA SER A 150 -5.46 24.48 18.47
C SER A 150 -6.51 24.04 17.45
N VAL A 151 -6.11 23.22 16.49
CA VAL A 151 -6.98 22.70 15.43
C VAL A 151 -7.95 21.65 15.97
N PHE A 152 -7.47 20.68 16.76
CA PHE A 152 -8.27 19.62 17.36
C PHE A 152 -8.47 19.84 18.86
N LYS A 153 -9.36 20.75 19.20
CA LYS A 153 -9.73 21.08 20.57
C LYS A 153 -11.12 20.53 20.90
N ASP A 154 -11.29 20.01 22.11
CA ASP A 154 -12.58 19.51 22.64
C ASP A 154 -13.22 18.45 21.70
N GLY A 155 -12.40 17.60 21.05
CA GLY A 155 -12.86 16.55 20.12
C GLY A 155 -13.40 17.07 18.78
N ARG A 156 -13.21 18.36 18.47
CA ARG A 156 -13.70 19.00 17.24
C ARG A 156 -12.56 19.61 16.44
N ASN A 157 -12.71 19.61 15.14
CA ASN A 157 -11.85 20.37 14.24
C ASN A 157 -12.37 21.81 14.14
N HIS A 158 -11.53 22.77 14.55
CA HIS A 158 -11.85 24.21 14.54
C HIS A 158 -11.38 24.93 13.29
N ASP A 159 -10.70 24.26 12.37
CA ASP A 159 -10.30 24.79 11.06
C ASP A 159 -11.25 24.29 9.97
N VAL A 160 -12.15 25.16 9.52
CA VAL A 160 -13.17 24.84 8.51
C VAL A 160 -12.54 24.45 7.15
N LYS A 161 -11.43 25.10 6.77
CA LYS A 161 -10.74 24.78 5.50
C LYS A 161 -10.10 23.40 5.58
N LEU A 162 -9.43 23.12 6.69
CA LEU A 162 -8.85 21.80 6.94
C LEU A 162 -9.96 20.74 7.00
N ALA A 163 -11.08 20.99 7.70
CA ALA A 163 -12.21 20.07 7.78
C ALA A 163 -12.74 19.69 6.38
N SER A 164 -12.94 20.69 5.51
CA SER A 164 -13.40 20.46 4.14
C SER A 164 -12.38 19.66 3.32
N ARG A 165 -11.08 19.94 3.49
CA ARG A 165 -10.00 19.20 2.84
C ARG A 165 -9.97 17.74 3.29
N LEU A 166 -9.98 17.49 4.60
CA LEU A 166 -9.93 16.12 5.16
C LEU A 166 -11.16 15.30 4.75
N ALA A 167 -12.34 15.94 4.66
CA ALA A 167 -13.55 15.29 4.16
C ALA A 167 -13.43 14.94 2.66
N GLN A 168 -12.69 15.72 1.87
CA GLN A 168 -12.39 15.36 0.48
C GLN A 168 -11.33 14.28 0.41
N ASP A 169 -10.25 14.38 1.19
CA ASP A 169 -9.16 13.40 1.21
C ASP A 169 -9.67 11.98 1.54
N ILE A 170 -10.64 11.83 2.48
CA ILE A 170 -11.20 10.52 2.79
C ILE A 170 -12.09 9.95 1.67
N LYS A 171 -12.80 10.81 0.92
CA LYS A 171 -13.56 10.40 -0.27
C LYS A 171 -12.62 9.95 -1.39
N ASP A 172 -11.56 10.69 -1.60
CA ASP A 172 -10.55 10.37 -2.60
C ASP A 172 -9.81 9.07 -2.22
N PHE A 173 -9.58 8.84 -0.91
CA PHE A 173 -9.04 7.58 -0.43
C PHE A 173 -10.00 6.40 -0.66
N ALA A 174 -11.29 6.57 -0.42
CA ALA A 174 -12.28 5.54 -0.72
C ALA A 174 -12.30 5.17 -2.21
N LYS A 175 -12.19 6.18 -3.09
CA LYS A 175 -12.03 5.97 -4.53
C LYS A 175 -10.71 5.25 -4.85
N PHE A 176 -9.60 5.70 -4.27
CA PHE A 176 -8.27 5.12 -4.46
C PHE A 176 -8.20 3.63 -4.04
N ILE A 177 -8.91 3.22 -2.99
CA ILE A 177 -9.04 1.82 -2.59
C ILE A 177 -9.74 1.00 -3.70
N GLY A 178 -10.79 1.56 -4.32
CA GLY A 178 -11.53 0.91 -5.41
C GLY A 178 -10.76 0.83 -6.73
N GLU A 179 -9.74 1.67 -6.93
CA GLU A 179 -8.86 1.61 -8.07
C GLU A 179 -7.93 0.42 -7.92
N SER A 180 -7.88 -0.46 -8.91
CA SER A 180 -7.03 -1.67 -9.03
C SER A 180 -6.22 -2.14 -7.80
N ASN A 181 -6.39 -3.38 -7.37
CA ASN A 181 -5.64 -4.00 -6.25
C ASN A 181 -4.18 -4.35 -6.58
N LEU A 182 -3.67 -4.00 -7.77
CA LEU A 182 -2.26 -4.21 -8.07
C LEU A 182 -1.40 -3.11 -7.42
N PRO A 183 -0.20 -3.43 -6.92
CA PRO A 183 0.65 -2.44 -6.28
C PRO A 183 0.93 -1.29 -7.23
N TYR A 184 0.61 -0.06 -6.81
CA TYR A 184 1.01 1.14 -7.51
C TYR A 184 2.52 1.28 -7.34
N GLN A 185 3.22 1.21 -8.48
CA GLN A 185 4.64 1.50 -8.60
C GLN A 185 5.56 0.77 -7.60
N ALA A 186 5.62 -0.54 -7.69
CA ALA A 186 6.82 -1.22 -7.25
C ALA A 186 7.91 -0.96 -8.31
N CYS A 187 8.72 0.07 -8.11
CA CYS A 187 10.06 0.09 -8.70
C CYS A 187 10.82 -1.05 -8.03
N ILE A 188 10.61 -2.26 -8.49
CA ILE A 188 11.44 -3.40 -8.10
C ILE A 188 12.72 -3.20 -8.90
N ASP A 189 13.73 -2.64 -8.23
CA ASP A 189 15.08 -2.60 -8.75
C ASP A 189 15.64 -4.03 -8.81
N MET A 190 15.36 -4.70 -9.92
CA MET A 190 15.99 -5.96 -10.31
C MET A 190 17.03 -5.69 -11.42
N GLY A 191 17.66 -4.51 -11.40
CA GLY A 191 18.59 -4.06 -12.43
C GLY A 191 17.89 -3.54 -13.70
N HIS A 192 16.55 -3.41 -13.67
CA HIS A 192 15.74 -2.76 -14.71
C HIS A 192 14.59 -2.02 -14.03
N ASN A 193 14.27 -0.84 -14.54
CA ASN A 193 13.18 -0.02 -14.02
C ASN A 193 11.83 -0.54 -14.53
N PHE A 194 11.01 -1.11 -13.65
CA PHE A 194 9.62 -1.42 -13.94
C PHE A 194 8.73 -0.24 -13.53
N CYS A 195 7.78 0.11 -14.39
CA CYS A 195 6.75 1.09 -14.10
C CYS A 195 5.39 0.40 -14.22
N TYR A 196 4.59 0.44 -13.15
CA TYR A 196 3.27 -0.14 -13.12
C TYR A 196 2.20 0.96 -13.04
N SER A 197 1.15 0.83 -13.83
CA SER A 197 -0.08 1.61 -13.77
C SER A 197 -1.29 0.66 -13.78
N PRO A 198 -2.52 1.13 -13.48
CA PRO A 198 -3.69 0.26 -13.50
C PRO A 198 -3.90 -0.52 -14.80
N ASN A 199 -3.48 0.03 -15.93
CA ASN A 199 -3.72 -0.55 -17.24
C ASN A 199 -2.44 -1.03 -17.94
N GLU A 200 -1.27 -0.92 -17.29
CA GLU A 200 -0.01 -1.24 -17.93
C GLU A 200 1.09 -1.60 -16.92
N LEU A 201 1.83 -2.65 -17.19
CA LEU A 201 3.17 -2.86 -16.63
C LEU A 201 4.20 -2.61 -17.70
N ALA A 202 5.13 -1.68 -17.49
CA ALA A 202 6.19 -1.36 -18.42
C ALA A 202 7.57 -1.66 -17.83
N LEU A 203 8.48 -2.12 -18.67
CA LEU A 203 9.91 -2.24 -18.40
C LEU A 203 10.62 -1.10 -19.14
N LEU A 204 11.40 -0.32 -18.40
CA LEU A 204 12.12 0.84 -18.92
C LEU A 204 13.60 0.55 -19.04
N ASP A 205 14.27 1.14 -20.01
CA ASP A 205 15.73 1.19 -20.10
C ASP A 205 16.33 2.28 -19.18
N GLY A 206 17.65 2.41 -19.20
CA GLY A 206 18.37 3.42 -18.40
C GLY A 206 18.05 4.87 -18.76
N SER A 207 17.40 5.13 -19.90
CA SER A 207 16.93 6.47 -20.31
C SER A 207 15.48 6.75 -19.92
N GLY A 208 14.74 5.75 -19.40
CA GLY A 208 13.32 5.83 -19.10
C GLY A 208 12.42 5.49 -20.29
N THR A 209 12.97 4.97 -21.39
CA THR A 209 12.20 4.54 -22.56
C THR A 209 11.56 3.17 -22.32
N LYS A 210 10.28 2.99 -22.69
CA LYS A 210 9.60 1.69 -22.57
C LYS A 210 10.17 0.69 -23.58
N ILE A 211 10.74 -0.40 -23.08
CA ILE A 211 11.34 -1.46 -23.90
C ILE A 211 10.51 -2.74 -23.94
N ALA A 212 9.64 -2.95 -22.95
CA ALA A 212 8.60 -3.98 -22.98
C ALA A 212 7.38 -3.49 -22.20
N THR A 213 6.18 -3.92 -22.60
CA THR A 213 4.93 -3.56 -21.93
C THR A 213 3.95 -4.72 -21.88
N ILE A 214 3.13 -4.77 -20.82
CA ILE A 214 1.93 -5.59 -20.73
C ILE A 214 0.75 -4.66 -20.55
N THR A 215 -0.19 -4.69 -21.48
CA THR A 215 -1.48 -3.99 -21.34
C THR A 215 -2.43 -4.85 -20.52
N LEU A 216 -3.10 -4.24 -19.54
CA LEU A 216 -3.93 -4.90 -18.55
C LEU A 216 -5.35 -4.34 -18.54
N ASP A 217 -6.34 -5.22 -18.34
CA ASP A 217 -7.66 -4.82 -17.86
C ASP A 217 -7.82 -5.25 -16.41
N ASN A 218 -8.08 -4.29 -15.55
CA ASN A 218 -8.27 -4.43 -14.12
C ASN A 218 -9.70 -4.08 -13.68
N SER A 219 -10.66 -4.15 -14.58
CA SER A 219 -12.08 -3.86 -14.28
C SER A 219 -12.69 -4.82 -13.26
N GLU A 220 -12.19 -6.06 -13.19
CA GLU A 220 -12.60 -7.06 -12.20
C GLU A 220 -11.73 -6.97 -10.92
N ARG A 221 -12.38 -6.90 -9.75
CA ARG A 221 -11.66 -6.73 -8.46
C ARG A 221 -10.65 -7.86 -8.15
N LYS A 222 -10.98 -9.10 -8.50
CA LYS A 222 -10.15 -10.28 -8.17
C LYS A 222 -9.35 -10.83 -9.35
N THR A 223 -9.55 -10.30 -10.54
CA THR A 223 -8.94 -10.84 -11.75
C THR A 223 -8.23 -9.73 -12.52
N VAL A 224 -7.05 -10.05 -13.02
CA VAL A 224 -6.28 -9.22 -13.95
C VAL A 224 -6.36 -9.88 -15.31
N VAL A 225 -6.75 -9.15 -16.34
CA VAL A 225 -6.74 -9.68 -17.70
C VAL A 225 -5.54 -9.11 -18.46
N ILE A 226 -4.71 -10.00 -18.99
CA ILE A 226 -3.58 -9.62 -19.84
C ILE A 226 -4.09 -9.50 -21.27
N GLU A 227 -4.18 -8.27 -21.77
CA GLU A 227 -4.66 -8.00 -23.12
C GLU A 227 -3.57 -8.17 -24.16
N GLU A 228 -2.38 -7.64 -23.91
CA GLU A 228 -1.27 -7.69 -24.85
C GLU A 228 0.09 -7.65 -24.13
N VAL A 229 1.07 -8.37 -24.70
CA VAL A 229 2.48 -8.30 -24.29
C VAL A 229 3.29 -7.86 -25.49
N THR A 230 3.97 -6.72 -25.38
CA THR A 230 4.81 -6.16 -26.46
C THR A 230 6.25 -5.97 -26.00
N VAL A 231 7.19 -6.12 -26.93
CA VAL A 231 8.62 -5.82 -26.76
C VAL A 231 9.07 -5.00 -27.95
N ALA A 232 9.72 -3.87 -27.67
CA ALA A 232 10.25 -3.00 -28.72
C ALA A 232 11.17 -3.80 -29.68
N PRO A 233 11.06 -3.56 -31.00
CA PRO A 233 11.73 -4.41 -32.00
C PRO A 233 13.21 -4.64 -31.77
N GLU A 234 13.94 -3.61 -31.36
CA GLU A 234 15.38 -3.61 -31.08
C GLU A 234 15.77 -4.42 -29.84
N TYR A 235 14.81 -4.75 -28.98
CA TYR A 235 15.02 -5.52 -27.74
C TYR A 235 14.45 -6.93 -27.79
N ARG A 236 13.94 -7.37 -28.96
CA ARG A 236 13.40 -8.72 -29.14
C ARG A 236 14.50 -9.77 -29.06
N GLY A 237 14.13 -11.00 -28.68
CA GLY A 237 15.07 -12.10 -28.54
C GLY A 237 15.92 -12.10 -27.25
N GLN A 238 15.78 -11.09 -26.39
CA GLN A 238 16.55 -10.94 -25.15
C GLN A 238 15.81 -11.47 -23.90
N GLY A 239 14.72 -12.20 -24.07
CA GLY A 239 13.94 -12.77 -22.95
C GLY A 239 13.10 -11.76 -22.16
N LEU A 240 12.99 -10.50 -22.61
CA LEU A 240 12.29 -9.44 -21.87
C LEU A 240 10.80 -9.73 -21.69
N ALA A 241 10.14 -10.37 -22.67
CA ALA A 241 8.74 -10.77 -22.55
C ALA A 241 8.52 -11.75 -21.38
N ASN A 242 9.41 -12.75 -21.23
CA ASN A 242 9.34 -13.66 -20.08
C ASN A 242 9.63 -12.95 -18.77
N LYS A 243 10.59 -12.02 -18.75
CA LYS A 243 10.97 -11.26 -17.57
C LYS A 243 9.79 -10.41 -17.07
N ILE A 244 9.15 -9.63 -17.94
CA ILE A 244 8.02 -8.78 -17.57
C ILE A 244 6.80 -9.62 -17.16
N MET A 245 6.56 -10.78 -17.80
CA MET A 245 5.51 -11.72 -17.39
C MET A 245 5.77 -12.29 -16.01
N THR A 246 6.98 -12.77 -15.72
CA THR A 246 7.35 -13.28 -14.38
C THR A 246 7.10 -12.22 -13.31
N THR A 247 7.49 -10.97 -13.57
CA THR A 247 7.27 -9.85 -12.66
C THR A 247 5.77 -9.62 -12.42
N LEU A 248 4.95 -9.62 -13.48
CA LEU A 248 3.50 -9.47 -13.34
C LEU A 248 2.89 -10.62 -12.52
N MET A 249 3.32 -11.87 -12.76
CA MET A 249 2.77 -13.02 -12.02
C MET A 249 3.03 -12.92 -10.52
N TRP A 250 4.21 -12.52 -10.12
CA TRP A 250 4.51 -12.29 -8.70
C TRP A 250 3.69 -11.14 -8.10
N LEU A 251 3.43 -10.08 -8.87
CA LEU A 251 2.57 -8.99 -8.44
C LEU A 251 1.11 -9.45 -8.24
N VAL A 252 0.60 -10.26 -9.16
CA VAL A 252 -0.77 -10.80 -9.09
C VAL A 252 -0.94 -11.78 -7.93
N GLU A 253 0.02 -12.69 -7.75
CA GLU A 253 0.04 -13.65 -6.66
C GLU A 253 0.15 -12.96 -5.29
N GLY A 254 1.08 -11.98 -5.16
CA GLY A 254 1.25 -11.20 -3.94
C GLY A 254 0.04 -10.32 -3.59
N ALA A 255 -0.82 -10.02 -4.57
CA ALA A 255 -2.07 -9.28 -4.37
C ALA A 255 -3.29 -10.19 -4.11
N ASP A 256 -3.10 -11.50 -3.97
CA ASP A 256 -4.17 -12.51 -3.83
C ASP A 256 -5.23 -12.39 -4.95
N ARG A 257 -4.75 -12.19 -6.19
CA ARG A 257 -5.58 -12.06 -7.37
C ARG A 257 -5.35 -13.23 -8.33
N GLN A 258 -6.27 -13.36 -9.26
CA GLN A 258 -6.19 -14.30 -10.36
C GLN A 258 -5.81 -13.59 -11.66
N VAL A 259 -5.34 -14.34 -12.64
CA VAL A 259 -4.98 -13.83 -13.96
C VAL A 259 -5.75 -14.57 -15.05
N LYS A 260 -6.25 -13.81 -16.01
CA LYS A 260 -6.71 -14.29 -17.31
C LYS A 260 -5.81 -13.72 -18.40
N ALA A 261 -5.72 -14.37 -19.54
CA ALA A 261 -4.93 -13.89 -20.64
C ALA A 261 -5.73 -13.94 -21.95
N ASN A 262 -5.88 -12.79 -22.60
CA ASN A 262 -6.37 -12.68 -23.99
C ASN A 262 -5.21 -12.82 -24.98
N CYS A 263 -4.03 -12.33 -24.61
CA CYS A 263 -2.80 -12.41 -25.39
C CYS A 263 -2.34 -13.87 -25.60
N PRO A 264 -2.10 -14.33 -26.84
CA PRO A 264 -1.62 -15.70 -27.12
C PRO A 264 -0.28 -16.03 -26.46
N PHE A 265 0.65 -15.06 -26.41
CA PHE A 265 1.94 -15.23 -25.73
C PHE A 265 1.75 -15.44 -24.24
N ALA A 266 0.90 -14.63 -23.60
CA ALA A 266 0.63 -14.74 -22.16
C ALA A 266 -0.05 -16.07 -21.81
N LYS A 267 -0.96 -16.59 -22.66
CA LYS A 267 -1.56 -17.93 -22.50
C LYS A 267 -0.49 -19.02 -22.52
N SER A 268 0.35 -19.03 -23.55
CA SER A 268 1.45 -19.99 -23.68
C SER A 268 2.43 -19.91 -22.51
N TYR A 269 2.74 -18.68 -22.05
CA TYR A 269 3.58 -18.49 -20.88
C TYR A 269 2.98 -19.13 -19.64
N LEU A 270 1.71 -18.87 -19.35
CA LEU A 270 1.01 -19.41 -18.16
C LEU A 270 0.88 -20.94 -18.23
N GLU A 271 0.63 -21.52 -19.39
CA GLU A 271 0.57 -22.96 -19.60
C GLU A 271 1.90 -23.68 -19.36
N THR A 272 3.01 -23.01 -19.65
CA THR A 272 4.38 -23.57 -19.54
C THR A 272 5.06 -23.28 -18.20
N HIS A 273 4.39 -22.50 -17.31
CA HIS A 273 4.94 -22.12 -15.99
C HIS A 273 4.04 -22.65 -14.85
N PRO A 274 4.24 -23.92 -14.44
CA PRO A 274 3.36 -24.60 -13.47
C PRO A 274 3.29 -23.92 -12.10
N GLN A 275 4.31 -23.15 -11.74
CA GLN A 275 4.34 -22.39 -10.48
C GLN A 275 3.25 -21.32 -10.37
N PHE A 276 2.62 -20.89 -11.48
CA PHE A 276 1.57 -19.87 -11.51
C PHE A 276 0.19 -20.45 -11.85
N GLN A 277 0.03 -21.79 -11.85
CA GLN A 277 -1.26 -22.41 -12.16
C GLN A 277 -2.34 -22.15 -11.11
N ASN A 278 -1.93 -21.86 -9.86
CA ASN A 278 -2.82 -21.51 -8.75
C ASN A 278 -3.55 -20.18 -8.96
N ILE A 279 -2.97 -19.27 -9.73
CA ILE A 279 -3.57 -17.96 -10.02
C ILE A 279 -4.15 -17.86 -11.44
N PHE A 280 -3.90 -18.83 -12.31
CA PHE A 280 -4.36 -18.81 -13.69
C PHE A 280 -5.81 -19.31 -13.82
N VAL A 281 -6.70 -18.45 -14.30
CA VAL A 281 -8.09 -18.78 -14.68
C VAL A 281 -8.14 -19.00 -16.19
N LYS A 282 -8.51 -20.21 -16.58
CA LYS A 282 -8.63 -20.58 -18.01
C LYS A 282 -9.86 -19.96 -18.65
#